data_f13635700900ce55aad6fc0bd114ac79
#
_entry.id   f13635700900ce55aad6fc0bd114ac79
#
_cell.length_a   1.000
_cell.length_b   1.000
_cell.length_c   1.000
_cell.angle_alpha   90.00
_cell.angle_beta   90.00
_cell.angle_gamma   90.00
#
_symmetry.space_group_name_H-M   'P 1'
#
loop_
_entity.id
_entity.type
_entity.pdbx_description
1 polymer ?
#
loop_
_entity_poly.entity_id
_entity_poly.type
_entity_poly.pdbx_seq_one_letter_code
_entity_poly.pdbx_strand_id
1 'polypeptide(L)'
;MTTGLIIFALTYILIASERIDKAAAVFFGTAFVVMFDVAPYTKLLGYIDLNVIYLLVGMMIIVGVLAATGIFEWIAITLAQAAKGNGMMIMVLFLSATALLSAFLDNVTTVILVAPITILVTQILEIPTVPLLILEAIFSNIGGTSTLVGDPPNVIIGSQAGLTFNDFLFNLTPPVAGIAIVTLAILAYWMRK
;
A
#
# COMPACT_ATOMS: atom_id res chain seq x y z
N MET A 1 -30.15 0.30 -13.56
CA MET A 1 -28.86 -0.40 -13.66
C MET A 1 -27.89 0.27 -14.61
N THR A 2 -28.29 0.57 -15.86
CA THR A 2 -27.45 1.22 -16.88
C THR A 2 -26.94 2.61 -16.48
N THR A 3 -27.77 3.46 -15.90
CA THR A 3 -27.38 4.82 -15.44
C THR A 3 -26.28 4.76 -14.39
N GLY A 4 -26.38 3.85 -13.41
CA GLY A 4 -25.36 3.68 -12.38
C GLY A 4 -24.01 3.21 -12.94
N LEU A 5 -24.03 2.28 -13.90
CA LEU A 5 -22.84 1.84 -14.62
C LEU A 5 -22.17 2.98 -15.41
N ILE A 6 -22.95 3.82 -16.05
CA ILE A 6 -22.43 4.98 -16.80
C ILE A 6 -21.78 5.98 -15.84
N ILE A 7 -22.44 6.33 -14.72
CA ILE A 7 -21.87 7.23 -13.70
C ILE A 7 -20.58 6.66 -13.14
N PHE A 8 -20.56 5.36 -12.80
CA PHE A 8 -19.36 4.69 -12.32
C PHE A 8 -18.21 4.77 -13.33
N ALA A 9 -18.48 4.41 -14.61
CA ALA A 9 -17.45 4.44 -15.64
C ALA A 9 -16.91 5.86 -15.87
N LEU A 10 -17.78 6.87 -15.92
CA LEU A 10 -17.35 8.26 -16.06
C LEU A 10 -16.52 8.75 -14.86
N THR A 11 -16.95 8.41 -13.65
CA THR A 11 -16.19 8.74 -12.43
C THR A 11 -14.80 8.09 -12.47
N TYR A 12 -14.73 6.82 -12.90
CA TYR A 12 -13.46 6.10 -13.00
C TYR A 12 -12.55 6.70 -14.08
N ILE A 13 -13.09 7.11 -15.22
CA ILE A 13 -12.34 7.82 -16.28
C ILE A 13 -11.82 9.16 -15.76
N LEU A 14 -12.62 9.91 -14.98
CA LEU A 14 -12.17 11.16 -14.35
C LEU A 14 -11.02 10.93 -13.38
N ILE A 15 -11.10 9.90 -12.54
CA ILE A 15 -10.01 9.51 -11.62
C ILE A 15 -8.74 9.16 -12.41
N ALA A 16 -8.89 8.33 -13.46
CA ALA A 16 -7.77 7.89 -14.28
C ALA A 16 -7.13 9.01 -15.11
N SER A 17 -7.87 10.09 -15.40
CA SER A 17 -7.34 11.25 -16.13
C SER A 17 -6.34 12.07 -15.34
N GLU A 18 -6.29 11.92 -14.02
CA GLU A 18 -5.45 12.69 -13.07
C GLU A 18 -5.58 14.22 -13.17
N ARG A 19 -6.59 14.71 -13.91
CA ARG A 19 -6.83 16.15 -14.11
C ARG A 19 -7.60 16.80 -12.95
N ILE A 20 -8.28 16.00 -12.16
CA ILE A 20 -9.13 16.44 -11.05
C ILE A 20 -8.72 15.61 -9.83
N ASP A 21 -8.78 16.22 -8.67
CA ASP A 21 -8.57 15.53 -7.40
C ASP A 21 -9.48 14.30 -7.30
N LYS A 22 -8.91 13.16 -6.88
CA LYS A 22 -9.62 11.87 -6.85
C LYS A 22 -10.83 11.89 -5.92
N ALA A 23 -10.72 12.55 -4.77
CA ALA A 23 -11.83 12.68 -3.83
C ALA A 23 -12.94 13.55 -4.42
N ALA A 24 -12.59 14.66 -5.09
CA ALA A 24 -13.56 15.50 -5.79
C ALA A 24 -14.29 14.71 -6.89
N ALA A 25 -13.57 13.92 -7.70
CA ALA A 25 -14.19 13.09 -8.73
C ALA A 25 -15.21 12.10 -8.15
N VAL A 26 -14.88 11.44 -7.02
CA VAL A 26 -15.78 10.52 -6.32
C VAL A 26 -17.00 11.24 -5.75
N PHE A 27 -16.83 12.44 -5.14
CA PHE A 27 -17.93 13.24 -4.64
C PHE A 27 -18.89 13.66 -5.76
N PHE A 28 -18.38 14.10 -6.92
CA PHE A 28 -19.21 14.40 -8.07
C PHE A 28 -19.96 13.16 -8.57
N GLY A 29 -19.29 12.01 -8.69
CA GLY A 29 -19.93 10.75 -9.04
C GLY A 29 -21.06 10.38 -8.09
N THR A 30 -20.84 10.52 -6.78
CA THR A 30 -21.85 10.26 -5.75
C THR A 30 -23.03 11.25 -5.87
N ALA A 31 -22.75 12.54 -6.11
CA ALA A 31 -23.80 13.54 -6.33
C ALA A 31 -24.69 13.18 -7.53
N PHE A 32 -24.10 12.70 -8.63
CA PHE A 32 -24.87 12.24 -9.78
C PHE A 32 -25.71 10.99 -9.48
N VAL A 33 -25.20 10.04 -8.66
CA VAL A 33 -25.99 8.88 -8.22
C VAL A 33 -27.26 9.32 -7.48
N VAL A 34 -27.16 10.35 -6.63
CA VAL A 34 -28.31 10.94 -5.94
C VAL A 34 -29.21 11.70 -6.89
N MET A 35 -28.64 12.57 -7.73
CA MET A 35 -29.39 13.44 -8.65
C MET A 35 -30.22 12.66 -9.67
N PHE A 36 -29.70 11.52 -10.13
CA PHE A 36 -30.38 10.65 -11.09
C PHE A 36 -31.21 9.53 -10.42
N ASP A 37 -31.40 9.62 -9.10
CA ASP A 37 -32.18 8.67 -8.28
C ASP A 37 -31.78 7.19 -8.52
N VAL A 38 -30.49 6.96 -8.74
CA VAL A 38 -29.93 5.61 -8.91
C VAL A 38 -30.00 4.83 -7.62
N ALA A 39 -29.77 5.52 -6.48
CA ALA A 39 -29.94 4.98 -5.13
C ALA A 39 -30.47 6.07 -4.20
N PRO A 40 -31.41 5.75 -3.31
CA PRO A 40 -31.95 6.72 -2.36
C PRO A 40 -30.85 7.14 -1.36
N TYR A 41 -30.81 8.43 -1.05
CA TYR A 41 -29.83 9.04 -0.14
C TYR A 41 -29.66 8.28 1.18
N THR A 42 -30.76 7.80 1.76
CA THR A 42 -30.74 7.04 3.02
C THR A 42 -29.95 5.72 2.91
N LYS A 43 -29.96 5.07 1.76
CA LYS A 43 -29.16 3.86 1.52
C LYS A 43 -27.68 4.18 1.34
N LEU A 44 -27.34 5.33 0.74
CA LEU A 44 -25.95 5.72 0.51
C LEU A 44 -25.18 5.90 1.82
N LEU A 45 -25.82 6.49 2.83
CA LEU A 45 -25.23 6.62 4.17
C LEU A 45 -24.97 5.26 4.85
N GLY A 46 -25.81 4.27 4.56
CA GLY A 46 -25.65 2.90 5.08
C GLY A 46 -24.46 2.13 4.46
N TYR A 47 -23.90 2.60 3.33
CA TYR A 47 -22.71 2.00 2.73
C TYR A 47 -21.40 2.53 3.34
N ILE A 48 -21.48 3.59 4.18
CA ILE A 48 -20.32 4.11 4.90
C ILE A 48 -20.04 3.20 6.09
N ASP A 49 -18.99 2.41 6.00
CA ASP A 49 -18.54 1.57 7.10
C ASP A 49 -17.64 2.38 8.04
N LEU A 50 -18.24 2.87 9.13
CA LEU A 50 -17.52 3.68 10.12
C LEU A 50 -16.42 2.89 10.84
N ASN A 51 -16.54 1.56 10.96
CA ASN A 51 -15.50 0.74 11.59
C ASN A 51 -14.23 0.74 10.73
N VAL A 52 -14.39 0.64 9.40
CA VAL A 52 -13.29 0.74 8.45
C VAL A 52 -12.62 2.11 8.55
N ILE A 53 -13.42 3.21 8.59
CA ILE A 53 -12.89 4.56 8.70
C ILE A 53 -12.12 4.75 10.00
N TYR A 54 -12.69 4.34 11.14
CA TYR A 54 -12.02 4.45 12.43
C TYR A 54 -10.76 3.62 12.53
N LEU A 55 -10.75 2.42 11.94
CA LEU A 55 -9.55 1.58 11.89
C LEU A 55 -8.44 2.26 11.07
N LEU A 56 -8.75 2.74 9.87
CA LEU A 56 -7.78 3.41 9.01
C LEU A 56 -7.23 4.69 9.66
N VAL A 57 -8.09 5.54 10.22
CA VAL A 57 -7.66 6.77 10.91
C VAL A 57 -6.80 6.44 12.14
N GLY A 58 -7.21 5.45 12.94
CA GLY A 58 -6.43 5.00 14.11
C GLY A 58 -5.05 4.50 13.73
N MET A 59 -4.96 3.70 12.67
CA MET A 59 -3.67 3.23 12.14
C MET A 59 -2.80 4.39 11.66
N MET A 60 -3.36 5.33 10.89
CA MET A 60 -2.59 6.49 10.41
C MET A 60 -2.02 7.32 11.57
N ILE A 61 -2.77 7.47 12.68
CA ILE A 61 -2.30 8.17 13.87
C ILE A 61 -1.15 7.40 14.54
N ILE A 62 -1.30 6.09 14.74
CA ILE A 62 -0.27 5.24 15.35
C ILE A 62 1.01 5.28 14.51
N VAL A 63 0.89 5.10 13.20
CA VAL A 63 2.03 5.13 12.28
C VAL A 63 2.69 6.50 12.25
N GLY A 64 1.91 7.58 12.26
CA GLY A 64 2.43 8.94 12.34
C GLY A 64 3.24 9.20 13.61
N VAL A 65 2.76 8.71 14.76
CA VAL A 65 3.51 8.78 16.03
C VAL A 65 4.79 7.95 15.96
N LEU A 66 4.73 6.72 15.43
CA LEU A 66 5.91 5.88 15.26
C LEU A 66 6.94 6.52 14.31
N ALA A 67 6.48 7.10 13.20
CA ALA A 67 7.35 7.82 12.27
C ALA A 67 8.09 8.98 12.97
N ALA A 68 7.41 9.74 13.81
CA ALA A 68 8.02 10.83 14.57
C ALA A 68 9.10 10.38 15.56
N THR A 69 9.16 9.09 15.92
CA THR A 69 10.22 8.54 16.79
C THR A 69 11.54 8.27 16.06
N GLY A 70 11.56 8.31 14.72
CA GLY A 70 12.74 7.96 13.93
C GLY A 70 13.02 6.45 13.82
N ILE A 71 12.07 5.60 14.21
CA ILE A 71 12.28 4.14 14.20
C ILE A 71 12.48 3.59 12.80
N PHE A 72 11.80 4.14 11.81
CA PHE A 72 11.92 3.69 10.42
C PHE A 72 13.26 4.08 9.80
N GLU A 73 13.74 5.28 10.11
CA GLU A 73 15.09 5.74 9.75
C GLU A 73 16.15 4.84 10.39
N TRP A 74 15.99 4.52 11.66
CA TRP A 74 16.90 3.63 12.38
C TRP A 74 16.95 2.23 11.74
N ILE A 75 15.80 1.65 11.41
CA ILE A 75 15.71 0.36 10.71
C ILE A 75 16.47 0.42 9.37
N ALA A 76 16.18 1.40 8.55
CA ALA A 76 16.75 1.49 7.22
C ALA A 76 18.27 1.77 7.25
N ILE A 77 18.75 2.61 8.18
CA ILE A 77 20.20 2.83 8.38
C ILE A 77 20.86 1.54 8.82
N THR A 78 20.24 0.79 9.74
CA THR A 78 20.78 -0.49 10.21
C THR A 78 20.88 -1.50 9.07
N LEU A 79 19.89 -1.58 8.20
CA LEU A 79 19.90 -2.45 7.03
C LEU A 79 20.98 -2.01 6.01
N ALA A 80 21.13 -0.71 5.77
CA ALA A 80 22.18 -0.18 4.90
C ALA A 80 23.58 -0.53 5.41
N GLN A 81 23.80 -0.40 6.72
CA GLN A 81 25.07 -0.79 7.35
C GLN A 81 25.32 -2.31 7.28
N ALA A 82 24.28 -3.12 7.49
CA ALA A 82 24.36 -4.58 7.36
C ALA A 82 24.73 -5.04 5.96
N ALA A 83 24.34 -4.29 4.94
CA ALA A 83 24.65 -4.58 3.54
C ALA A 83 26.12 -4.32 3.17
N LYS A 84 26.89 -3.59 3.98
CA LYS A 84 28.34 -3.34 3.80
C LYS A 84 28.70 -2.85 2.39
N GLY A 85 27.87 -2.02 1.80
CA GLY A 85 28.09 -1.48 0.44
C GLY A 85 27.77 -2.44 -0.71
N ASN A 86 27.25 -3.63 -0.44
CA ASN A 86 26.86 -4.57 -1.48
C ASN A 86 25.45 -4.20 -2.01
N GLY A 87 25.36 -3.71 -3.27
CA GLY A 87 24.11 -3.27 -3.88
C GLY A 87 23.03 -4.34 -3.95
N MET A 88 23.39 -5.62 -4.19
CA MET A 88 22.44 -6.74 -4.16
C MET A 88 21.89 -6.96 -2.76
N MET A 89 22.74 -6.89 -1.74
CA MET A 89 22.32 -7.06 -0.34
C MET A 89 21.41 -5.91 0.09
N ILE A 90 21.68 -4.68 -0.36
CA ILE A 90 20.80 -3.52 -0.15
C ILE A 90 19.43 -3.80 -0.74
N MET A 91 19.37 -4.17 -2.03
CA MET A 91 18.11 -4.50 -2.68
C MET A 91 17.33 -5.54 -1.88
N VAL A 92 17.93 -6.69 -1.55
CA VAL A 92 17.25 -7.76 -0.84
C VAL A 92 16.76 -7.31 0.53
N LEU A 93 17.60 -6.61 1.30
CA LEU A 93 17.24 -6.15 2.66
C LEU A 93 16.16 -5.08 2.64
N PHE A 94 16.27 -4.09 1.74
CA PHE A 94 15.29 -3.01 1.64
C PHE A 94 13.95 -3.52 1.13
N LEU A 95 13.91 -4.36 0.09
CA LEU A 95 12.67 -4.93 -0.41
C LEU A 95 12.00 -5.85 0.62
N SER A 96 12.79 -6.65 1.33
CA SER A 96 12.26 -7.50 2.41
C SER A 96 11.71 -6.68 3.56
N ALA A 97 12.41 -5.63 3.98
CA ALA A 97 11.94 -4.72 5.03
C ALA A 97 10.69 -3.97 4.60
N THR A 98 10.65 -3.46 3.37
CA THR A 98 9.46 -2.80 2.81
C THR A 98 8.24 -3.72 2.82
N ALA A 99 8.39 -4.97 2.38
CA ALA A 99 7.30 -5.93 2.43
C ALA A 99 6.85 -6.24 3.87
N LEU A 100 7.79 -6.43 4.79
CA LEU A 100 7.48 -6.69 6.21
C LEU A 100 6.80 -5.49 6.87
N LEU A 101 7.29 -4.29 6.66
CA LEU A 101 6.68 -3.06 7.20
C LEU A 101 5.29 -2.87 6.64
N SER A 102 5.10 -3.06 5.33
CA SER A 102 3.81 -2.89 4.67
C SER A 102 2.77 -3.92 5.06
N ALA A 103 3.16 -5.06 5.63
CA ALA A 103 2.22 -6.00 6.22
C ALA A 103 1.50 -5.44 7.46
N PHE A 104 2.08 -4.45 8.14
CA PHE A 104 1.55 -3.84 9.36
C PHE A 104 1.22 -2.35 9.19
N LEU A 105 1.84 -1.69 8.22
CA LEU A 105 1.55 -0.33 7.80
C LEU A 105 0.85 -0.38 6.45
N ASP A 106 0.15 0.69 6.07
CA ASP A 106 -0.35 0.75 4.71
C ASP A 106 0.80 0.89 3.70
N ASN A 107 0.57 0.39 2.49
CA ASN A 107 1.56 0.35 1.41
C ASN A 107 2.08 1.74 1.02
N VAL A 108 1.23 2.77 1.02
CA VAL A 108 1.59 4.15 0.65
C VAL A 108 2.50 4.76 1.71
N THR A 109 2.09 4.68 2.97
CA THR A 109 2.88 5.18 4.11
C THR A 109 4.24 4.49 4.18
N THR A 110 4.29 3.17 3.97
CA THR A 110 5.55 2.42 3.96
C THR A 110 6.53 2.97 2.91
N VAL A 111 6.07 3.19 1.69
CA VAL A 111 6.93 3.75 0.63
C VAL A 111 7.38 5.18 0.97
N ILE A 112 6.49 6.03 1.48
CA ILE A 112 6.82 7.40 1.87
C ILE A 112 7.91 7.42 2.95
N LEU A 113 7.89 6.46 3.89
CA LEU A 113 8.88 6.38 4.97
C LEU A 113 10.22 5.79 4.51
N VAL A 114 10.21 4.80 3.63
CA VAL A 114 11.44 4.10 3.21
C VAL A 114 12.14 4.85 2.06
N ALA A 115 11.41 5.43 1.12
CA ALA A 115 11.97 6.04 -0.09
C ALA A 115 13.02 7.13 0.16
N PRO A 116 12.88 8.08 1.11
CA PRO A 116 13.91 9.09 1.37
C PRO A 116 15.27 8.47 1.73
N ILE A 117 15.25 7.38 2.51
CA ILE A 117 16.47 6.70 2.96
C ILE A 117 17.06 5.90 1.82
N THR A 118 16.22 5.23 1.04
CA THR A 118 16.66 4.54 -0.19
C THR A 118 17.34 5.49 -1.14
N ILE A 119 16.79 6.70 -1.36
CA ILE A 119 17.42 7.73 -2.19
C ILE A 119 18.79 8.10 -1.65
N LEU A 120 18.90 8.36 -0.34
CA LEU A 120 20.18 8.71 0.27
C LEU A 120 21.21 7.59 0.14
N VAL A 121 20.84 6.36 0.44
CA VAL A 121 21.74 5.20 0.39
C VAL A 121 22.18 4.91 -1.03
N THR A 122 21.29 4.97 -2.01
CA THR A 122 21.61 4.73 -3.42
C THR A 122 22.53 5.81 -3.99
N GLN A 123 22.36 7.07 -3.59
CA GLN A 123 23.26 8.16 -3.98
C GLN A 123 24.67 7.99 -3.41
N ILE A 124 24.77 7.59 -2.12
CA ILE A 124 26.09 7.34 -1.49
C ILE A 124 26.82 6.17 -2.17
N LEU A 125 26.09 5.17 -2.60
CA LEU A 125 26.68 3.95 -3.18
C LEU A 125 26.74 3.97 -4.71
N GLU A 126 26.31 5.08 -5.33
CA GLU A 126 26.31 5.28 -6.79
C GLU A 126 25.53 4.19 -7.56
N ILE A 127 24.45 3.66 -6.95
CA ILE A 127 23.56 2.66 -7.58
C ILE A 127 22.28 3.33 -8.11
N PRO A 128 21.66 2.76 -9.17
CA PRO A 128 20.44 3.33 -9.75
C PRO A 128 19.29 3.40 -8.74
N THR A 129 18.83 4.60 -8.38
CA THR A 129 17.77 4.83 -7.38
C THR A 129 16.38 4.42 -7.90
N VAL A 130 16.04 4.83 -9.14
CA VAL A 130 14.68 4.66 -9.68
C VAL A 130 14.22 3.21 -9.75
N PRO A 131 15.02 2.26 -10.25
CA PRO A 131 14.64 0.85 -10.26
C PRO A 131 14.34 0.31 -8.84
N LEU A 132 15.14 0.71 -7.84
CA LEU A 132 14.94 0.25 -6.47
C LEU A 132 13.65 0.81 -5.86
N LEU A 133 13.34 2.09 -6.09
CA LEU A 133 12.08 2.69 -5.64
C LEU A 133 10.84 2.04 -6.29
N ILE A 134 10.93 1.70 -7.58
CA ILE A 134 9.85 0.96 -8.26
C ILE A 134 9.65 -0.42 -7.63
N LEU A 135 10.74 -1.12 -7.35
CA LEU A 135 10.69 -2.41 -6.69
C LEU A 135 10.14 -2.30 -5.26
N GLU A 136 10.51 -1.27 -4.50
CA GLU A 136 9.93 -1.00 -3.17
C GLU A 136 8.42 -0.78 -3.25
N ALA A 137 7.93 -0.02 -4.23
CA ALA A 137 6.50 0.16 -4.45
C ALA A 137 5.79 -1.17 -4.78
N ILE A 138 6.43 -2.07 -5.54
CA ILE A 138 5.90 -3.40 -5.82
C ILE A 138 5.89 -4.25 -4.54
N PHE A 139 6.99 -4.25 -3.78
CA PHE A 139 7.12 -5.04 -2.56
C PHE A 139 6.23 -4.52 -1.42
N SER A 140 5.96 -3.23 -1.36
CA SER A 140 4.97 -2.69 -0.42
C SER A 140 3.56 -3.23 -0.72
N ASN A 141 3.16 -3.31 -1.99
CA ASN A 141 1.88 -3.91 -2.36
C ASN A 141 1.85 -5.42 -2.06
N ILE A 142 2.94 -6.16 -2.35
CA ILE A 142 3.05 -7.58 -2.00
C ILE A 142 2.88 -7.76 -0.49
N GLY A 143 3.65 -7.01 0.32
CA GLY A 143 3.59 -7.10 1.78
C GLY A 143 2.23 -6.69 2.33
N GLY A 144 1.68 -5.57 1.87
CA GLY A 144 0.38 -5.06 2.27
C GLY A 144 -0.77 -6.03 2.05
N THR A 145 -0.71 -6.82 0.97
CA THR A 145 -1.73 -7.84 0.69
C THR A 145 -1.74 -8.97 1.74
N SER A 146 -0.67 -9.17 2.50
CA SER A 146 -0.52 -10.31 3.41
C SER A 146 -1.41 -10.28 4.64
N THR A 147 -1.84 -9.11 5.09
CA THR A 147 -2.63 -8.93 6.31
C THR A 147 -3.87 -8.09 6.10
N LEU A 148 -4.77 -8.11 7.07
CA LEU A 148 -6.00 -7.30 7.04
C LEU A 148 -5.70 -5.79 6.99
N VAL A 149 -4.65 -5.34 7.66
CA VAL A 149 -4.36 -3.91 7.90
C VAL A 149 -3.33 -3.33 6.92
N GLY A 150 -2.60 -4.17 6.20
CA GLY A 150 -1.54 -3.75 5.28
C GLY A 150 -2.01 -3.03 4.01
N ASP A 151 -3.30 -3.16 3.66
CA ASP A 151 -3.86 -2.48 2.49
C ASP A 151 -5.33 -2.11 2.74
N PRO A 152 -5.78 -0.86 2.48
CA PRO A 152 -7.16 -0.43 2.69
C PRO A 152 -8.24 -1.34 2.05
N PRO A 153 -8.07 -1.88 0.83
CA PRO A 153 -9.01 -2.85 0.27
C PRO A 153 -9.23 -4.08 1.15
N ASN A 154 -8.17 -4.59 1.81
CA ASN A 154 -8.28 -5.75 2.70
C ASN A 154 -9.17 -5.47 3.90
N VAL A 155 -9.08 -4.25 4.47
CA VAL A 155 -9.94 -3.82 5.58
C VAL A 155 -11.41 -3.81 5.16
N ILE A 156 -11.70 -3.29 3.95
CA ILE A 156 -13.07 -3.23 3.42
C ILE A 156 -13.60 -4.65 3.18
N ILE A 157 -12.81 -5.51 2.52
CA ILE A 157 -13.19 -6.90 2.25
C ILE A 157 -13.38 -7.65 3.57
N GLY A 158 -12.47 -7.51 4.52
CA GLY A 158 -12.55 -8.15 5.83
C GLY A 158 -13.81 -7.74 6.58
N SER A 159 -14.12 -6.45 6.62
CA SER A 159 -15.34 -5.94 7.28
C SER A 159 -16.60 -6.50 6.61
N GLN A 160 -16.70 -6.47 5.29
CA GLN A 160 -17.88 -6.92 4.55
C GLN A 160 -18.06 -8.44 4.58
N ALA A 161 -16.97 -9.19 4.59
CA ALA A 161 -16.99 -10.66 4.62
C ALA A 161 -16.97 -11.24 6.04
N GLY A 162 -16.83 -10.41 7.08
CA GLY A 162 -16.70 -10.87 8.46
C GLY A 162 -15.41 -11.64 8.74
N LEU A 163 -14.34 -11.33 7.98
CA LEU A 163 -13.03 -11.96 8.15
C LEU A 163 -12.20 -11.24 9.21
N THR A 164 -11.48 -12.02 10.00
CA THR A 164 -10.61 -11.53 11.06
C THR A 164 -9.19 -11.30 10.59
N PHE A 165 -8.37 -10.61 11.37
CA PHE A 165 -6.93 -10.47 11.14
C PHE A 165 -6.24 -11.84 10.98
N ASN A 166 -6.63 -12.82 11.81
CA ASN A 166 -6.06 -14.16 11.75
C ASN A 166 -6.41 -14.90 10.46
N ASP A 167 -7.62 -14.67 9.90
CA ASP A 167 -7.99 -15.28 8.62
C ASP A 167 -7.07 -14.81 7.49
N PHE A 168 -6.75 -13.52 7.46
CA PHE A 168 -5.76 -12.98 6.53
C PHE A 168 -4.36 -13.53 6.81
N LEU A 169 -3.92 -13.48 8.06
CA LEU A 169 -2.58 -13.90 8.45
C LEU A 169 -2.29 -15.35 8.07
N PHE A 170 -3.21 -16.27 8.35
CA PHE A 170 -2.98 -17.69 8.09
C PHE A 170 -3.26 -18.13 6.65
N ASN A 171 -4.13 -17.43 5.92
CA ASN A 171 -4.49 -17.83 4.56
C ASN A 171 -3.76 -17.03 3.48
N LEU A 172 -3.50 -15.72 3.68
CA LEU A 172 -2.84 -14.87 2.68
C LEU A 172 -1.33 -14.71 2.90
N THR A 173 -0.87 -14.65 4.14
CA THR A 173 0.58 -14.48 4.39
C THR A 173 1.44 -15.60 3.78
N PRO A 174 1.08 -16.90 3.85
CA PRO A 174 1.92 -17.95 3.26
C PRO A 174 2.08 -17.83 1.74
N PRO A 175 1.02 -17.70 0.92
CA PRO A 175 1.20 -17.52 -0.52
C PRO A 175 1.90 -16.20 -0.88
N VAL A 176 1.62 -15.11 -0.16
CA VAL A 176 2.27 -13.80 -0.37
C VAL A 176 3.77 -13.88 -0.06
N ALA A 177 4.16 -14.54 1.04
CA ALA A 177 5.56 -14.79 1.35
C ALA A 177 6.25 -15.63 0.27
N GLY A 178 5.57 -16.64 -0.27
CA GLY A 178 6.04 -17.40 -1.42
C GLY A 178 6.30 -16.53 -2.65
N ILE A 179 5.37 -15.65 -2.99
CA ILE A 179 5.51 -14.67 -4.09
C ILE A 179 6.70 -13.75 -3.84
N ALA A 180 6.82 -13.18 -2.63
CA ALA A 180 7.94 -12.30 -2.28
C ALA A 180 9.30 -13.00 -2.42
N ILE A 181 9.43 -14.22 -1.91
CA ILE A 181 10.67 -15.01 -2.00
C ILE A 181 11.02 -15.32 -3.46
N VAL A 182 10.06 -15.78 -4.26
CA VAL A 182 10.28 -16.08 -5.68
C VAL A 182 10.68 -14.83 -6.45
N THR A 183 10.00 -13.71 -6.21
CA THR A 183 10.33 -12.44 -6.85
C THR A 183 11.74 -11.96 -6.48
N LEU A 184 12.11 -12.02 -5.19
CA LEU A 184 13.47 -11.71 -4.74
C LEU A 184 14.51 -12.62 -5.37
N ALA A 185 14.25 -13.92 -5.49
CA ALA A 185 15.16 -14.87 -6.11
C ALA A 185 15.39 -14.57 -7.60
N ILE A 186 14.32 -14.23 -8.33
CA ILE A 186 14.40 -13.82 -9.74
C ILE A 186 15.23 -12.54 -9.88
N LEU A 187 14.96 -11.52 -9.08
CA LEU A 187 15.70 -10.26 -9.09
C LEU A 187 17.19 -10.48 -8.76
N ALA A 188 17.48 -11.25 -7.72
CA ALA A 188 18.84 -11.59 -7.32
C ALA A 188 19.60 -12.37 -8.42
N TYR A 189 18.91 -13.24 -9.16
CA TYR A 189 19.49 -13.95 -10.29
C TYR A 189 19.81 -13.00 -11.46
N TRP A 190 18.89 -12.08 -11.77
CA TRP A 190 19.06 -11.10 -12.86
C TRP A 190 20.20 -10.11 -12.58
N MET A 191 20.37 -9.67 -11.37
CA MET A 191 21.43 -8.74 -10.96
C MET A 191 22.83 -9.37 -10.88
N ARG A 192 22.92 -10.70 -10.90
CA ARG A 192 24.23 -11.41 -10.98
C ARG A 192 24.82 -11.47 -12.37
N LYS A 193 24.01 -11.16 -13.41
CA LYS A 193 24.46 -11.09 -14.80
C LYS A 193 24.88 -9.68 -15.18
#